data_3ad2c1c612a315a294672c78ac502ad5
#
_entry.id   3ad2c1c612a315a294672c78ac502ad5
#
_cell.length_a   1.000
_cell.length_b   1.000
_cell.length_c   1.000
_cell.angle_alpha   90.00
_cell.angle_beta   90.00
_cell.angle_gamma   90.00
#
_symmetry.space_group_name_H-M   'P 1'
#
loop_
_entity.id
_entity.type
_entity.pdbx_description
1 polymer ?
#
loop_
_entity_poly.entity_id
_entity_poly.type
_entity_poly.pdbx_seq_one_letter_code
_entity_poly.pdbx_strand_id
1 'polypeptide(L)'
;MTTAMSLDWNLVRRGVTDAFRSSLHCSVATLNEDGSPHLTPIGSVLLTEAGRGIYFEIFATQLARNLERDPRLEVMAVHGGKGFWLSALARGRFSRPPGFRLSGRAGPRRPATAEEQRHWRRKVRRLRRLKGHDLLWGQLTCVRDLTFDAVTPVRIGALTGHLSSWAASFVFPAN
;
A
#
# COMPACT_ATOMS: atom_id res chain seq x y z
N MET A 1 -6.11 27.28 -18.29
CA MET A 1 -6.10 25.80 -18.46
C MET A 1 -4.95 25.26 -17.60
N THR A 2 -5.26 24.84 -16.38
CA THR A 2 -4.25 24.28 -15.47
C THR A 2 -4.07 22.82 -15.86
N THR A 3 -2.91 22.51 -16.48
CA THR A 3 -2.53 21.12 -16.76
C THR A 3 -2.41 20.40 -15.41
N ALA A 4 -3.40 19.59 -15.06
CA ALA A 4 -3.31 18.69 -13.92
C ALA A 4 -2.13 17.76 -14.20
N MET A 5 -1.01 17.98 -13.49
CA MET A 5 0.11 17.06 -13.51
C MET A 5 -0.39 15.70 -12.98
N SER A 6 -0.59 14.75 -13.88
CA SER A 6 -0.98 13.40 -13.51
C SER A 6 0.10 12.82 -12.59
N LEU A 7 -0.29 12.43 -11.38
CA LEU A 7 0.62 11.73 -10.47
C LEU A 7 1.11 10.47 -11.20
N ASP A 8 2.42 10.39 -11.45
CA ASP A 8 3.01 9.24 -12.12
C ASP A 8 2.82 7.99 -11.23
N TRP A 9 1.96 7.06 -11.69
CA TRP A 9 1.72 5.79 -10.98
C TRP A 9 3.02 5.04 -10.66
N ASN A 10 4.03 5.17 -11.51
CA ASN A 10 5.34 4.56 -11.26
C ASN A 10 6.03 5.17 -10.03
N LEU A 11 5.82 6.44 -9.75
CA LEU A 11 6.32 7.09 -8.53
C LEU A 11 5.59 6.56 -7.30
N VAL A 12 4.26 6.44 -7.36
CA VAL A 12 3.47 5.85 -6.27
C VAL A 12 3.93 4.42 -6.00
N ARG A 13 4.02 3.60 -7.05
CA ARG A 13 4.43 2.19 -6.95
C ARG A 13 5.84 2.05 -6.36
N ARG A 14 6.79 2.91 -6.76
CA ARG A 14 8.13 2.96 -6.16
C ARG A 14 8.07 3.36 -4.70
N GLY A 15 7.36 4.43 -4.36
CA GLY A 15 7.21 4.92 -2.99
C GLY A 15 6.59 3.89 -2.05
N VAL A 16 5.53 3.21 -2.47
CA VAL A 16 4.90 2.10 -1.72
C VAL A 16 5.86 0.91 -1.60
N THR A 17 6.60 0.57 -2.66
CA THR A 17 7.61 -0.50 -2.60
C THR A 17 8.74 -0.18 -1.62
N ASP A 18 9.22 1.05 -1.60
CA ASP A 18 10.27 1.49 -0.68
C ASP A 18 9.77 1.55 0.77
N ALA A 19 8.53 2.01 0.98
CA ALA A 19 7.88 1.96 2.28
C ALA A 19 7.79 0.50 2.78
N PHE A 20 7.31 -0.40 1.93
CA PHE A 20 7.25 -1.82 2.26
C PHE A 20 8.63 -2.41 2.59
N ARG A 21 9.67 -2.10 1.82
CA ARG A 21 11.04 -2.58 2.09
C ARG A 21 11.59 -2.09 3.42
N SER A 22 11.19 -0.90 3.86
CA SER A 22 11.67 -0.29 5.10
C SER A 22 10.90 -0.72 6.34
N SER A 23 9.62 -1.13 6.19
CA SER A 23 8.70 -1.47 7.29
C SER A 23 8.21 -2.91 7.26
N LEU A 24 8.39 -3.63 6.13
CA LEU A 24 7.90 -4.98 5.83
C LEU A 24 6.37 -5.12 5.81
N HIS A 25 5.64 -4.03 6.00
CA HIS A 25 4.17 -3.99 5.95
C HIS A 25 3.68 -2.61 5.53
N CYS A 26 2.42 -2.55 5.14
CA CYS A 26 1.60 -1.35 5.09
C CYS A 26 0.40 -1.53 6.03
N SER A 27 -0.27 -0.43 6.37
CA SER A 27 -1.49 -0.46 7.16
C SER A 27 -2.70 -0.47 6.23
N VAL A 28 -3.66 -1.36 6.48
CA VAL A 28 -4.93 -1.41 5.76
C VAL A 28 -6.06 -1.09 6.73
N ALA A 29 -6.80 -0.03 6.44
CA ALA A 29 -7.97 0.39 7.20
C ALA A 29 -9.25 -0.12 6.52
N THR A 30 -10.19 -0.62 7.33
CA THR A 30 -11.54 -1.04 6.96
C THR A 30 -12.52 -0.66 8.07
N LEU A 31 -13.80 -0.93 7.90
CA LEU A 31 -14.83 -0.69 8.91
C LEU A 31 -15.32 -2.01 9.51
N ASN A 32 -15.40 -2.06 10.83
CA ASN A 32 -16.09 -3.12 11.55
C ASN A 32 -17.62 -3.04 11.35
N GLU A 33 -18.35 -4.06 11.79
CA GLU A 33 -19.80 -4.15 11.65
C GLU A 33 -20.52 -2.98 12.37
N ASP A 34 -19.99 -2.54 13.47
CA ASP A 34 -20.50 -1.40 14.27
C ASP A 34 -20.09 -0.03 13.68
N GLY A 35 -19.41 0.00 12.52
CA GLY A 35 -18.91 1.20 11.88
C GLY A 35 -17.60 1.74 12.47
N SER A 36 -17.07 1.12 13.51
CA SER A 36 -15.77 1.52 14.05
C SER A 36 -14.63 1.21 13.08
N PRO A 37 -13.56 2.02 13.02
CA PRO A 37 -12.42 1.78 12.17
C PRO A 37 -11.62 0.56 12.65
N HIS A 38 -11.19 -0.27 11.72
CA HIS A 38 -10.28 -1.40 11.93
C HIS A 38 -9.00 -1.20 11.15
N LEU A 39 -7.85 -1.32 11.80
CA LEU A 39 -6.54 -1.17 11.18
C LEU A 39 -5.74 -2.46 11.31
N THR A 40 -5.23 -2.96 10.18
CA THR A 40 -4.45 -4.20 10.13
C THR A 40 -3.12 -3.99 9.41
N PRO A 41 -1.97 -4.42 9.97
CA PRO A 41 -0.71 -4.47 9.25
C PRO A 41 -0.74 -5.61 8.23
N ILE A 42 -0.51 -5.29 6.95
CA ILE A 42 -0.49 -6.26 5.86
C ILE A 42 0.88 -6.24 5.17
N GLY A 43 1.55 -7.39 5.19
CA GLY A 43 2.87 -7.57 4.57
C GLY A 43 2.80 -8.14 3.14
N SER A 44 1.66 -8.11 2.46
CA SER A 44 1.46 -8.82 1.21
C SER A 44 0.73 -8.01 0.12
N VAL A 45 0.74 -6.67 0.21
CA VAL A 45 0.18 -5.79 -0.83
C VAL A 45 1.17 -5.63 -1.98
N LEU A 46 0.67 -5.78 -3.20
CA LEU A 46 1.41 -5.59 -4.44
C LEU A 46 0.64 -4.65 -5.36
N LEU A 47 1.22 -3.50 -5.70
CA LEU A 47 0.67 -2.62 -6.73
C LEU A 47 1.09 -3.11 -8.12
N THR A 48 0.14 -3.18 -9.04
CA THR A 48 0.31 -3.66 -10.41
C THR A 48 0.17 -2.52 -11.42
N GLU A 49 -0.86 -2.53 -12.22
CA GLU A 49 -1.19 -1.48 -13.18
C GLU A 49 -1.68 -0.20 -12.49
N ALA A 50 -1.90 0.86 -13.26
CA ALA A 50 -2.39 2.12 -12.72
C ALA A 50 -3.73 1.93 -11.99
N GLY A 51 -3.77 2.35 -10.72
CA GLY A 51 -4.95 2.20 -9.88
C GLY A 51 -5.27 0.78 -9.44
N ARG A 52 -4.40 -0.20 -9.69
CA ARG A 52 -4.67 -1.60 -9.37
C ARG A 52 -3.59 -2.22 -8.49
N GLY A 53 -3.99 -3.27 -7.78
CA GLY A 53 -3.09 -4.08 -6.96
C GLY A 53 -3.76 -5.38 -6.53
N ILE A 54 -3.04 -6.14 -5.74
CA ILE A 54 -3.55 -7.33 -5.06
C ILE A 54 -3.01 -7.36 -3.64
N TYR A 55 -3.68 -8.06 -2.74
CA TYR A 55 -3.07 -8.53 -1.51
C TYR A 55 -3.34 -10.01 -1.28
N PHE A 56 -2.36 -10.73 -0.73
CA PHE A 56 -2.56 -12.13 -0.34
C PHE A 56 -3.23 -12.19 1.02
N GLU A 57 -4.40 -12.83 1.06
CA GLU A 57 -5.20 -13.03 2.27
C GLU A 57 -4.70 -14.26 3.02
N ILE A 58 -3.84 -14.06 4.02
CA ILE A 58 -3.17 -15.16 4.73
C ILE A 58 -3.73 -15.34 6.15
N PHE A 59 -3.72 -14.30 6.98
CA PHE A 59 -4.06 -14.40 8.40
C PHE A 59 -5.18 -13.46 8.88
N ALA A 60 -5.50 -12.44 8.10
CA ALA A 60 -6.30 -11.33 8.57
C ALA A 60 -7.80 -11.64 8.53
N THR A 61 -8.28 -12.49 9.45
CA THR A 61 -9.67 -12.93 9.51
C THR A 61 -10.67 -11.80 9.71
N GLN A 62 -10.33 -10.78 10.55
CA GLN A 62 -11.22 -9.62 10.74
C GLN A 62 -11.26 -8.74 9.50
N LEU A 63 -10.10 -8.49 8.86
CA LEU A 63 -10.03 -7.77 7.60
C LEU A 63 -10.87 -8.47 6.51
N ALA A 64 -10.76 -9.80 6.41
CA ALA A 64 -11.55 -10.59 5.46
C ALA A 64 -13.05 -10.42 5.69
N ARG A 65 -13.53 -10.57 6.94
CA ARG A 65 -14.94 -10.34 7.29
C ARG A 65 -15.42 -8.94 6.96
N ASN A 66 -14.61 -7.92 7.27
CA ASN A 66 -14.94 -6.54 6.96
C ASN A 66 -15.11 -6.33 5.46
N LEU A 67 -14.19 -6.85 4.64
CA LEU A 67 -14.21 -6.70 3.19
C LEU A 67 -15.31 -7.52 2.50
N GLU A 68 -15.79 -8.62 3.11
CA GLU A 68 -16.98 -9.33 2.63
C GLU A 68 -18.25 -8.46 2.75
N ARG A 69 -18.34 -7.68 3.82
CA ARG A 69 -19.50 -6.84 4.09
C ARG A 69 -19.40 -5.49 3.39
N ASP A 70 -18.24 -4.84 3.49
CA ASP A 70 -17.96 -3.53 2.89
C ASP A 70 -16.59 -3.58 2.19
N PRO A 71 -16.58 -3.55 0.86
CA PRO A 71 -15.33 -3.68 0.09
C PRO A 71 -14.42 -2.45 0.20
N ARG A 72 -14.86 -1.35 0.81
CA ARG A 72 -14.05 -0.14 0.93
C ARG A 72 -12.85 -0.36 1.84
N LEU A 73 -11.71 0.16 1.42
CA LEU A 73 -10.48 0.13 2.20
C LEU A 73 -9.60 1.35 1.93
N GLU A 74 -8.70 1.60 2.86
CA GLU A 74 -7.59 2.51 2.63
C GLU A 74 -6.27 1.80 2.96
N VAL A 75 -5.31 1.86 2.03
CA VAL A 75 -3.96 1.36 2.23
C VAL A 75 -3.04 2.53 2.53
N MET A 76 -2.33 2.50 3.64
CA MET A 76 -1.31 3.50 3.98
C MET A 76 0.06 2.86 4.04
N ALA A 77 0.97 3.33 3.19
CA ALA A 77 2.36 2.90 3.15
C ALA A 77 3.27 4.08 3.50
N VAL A 78 3.99 3.99 4.62
CA VAL A 78 4.92 5.02 5.09
C VAL A 78 6.33 4.46 5.18
N HIS A 79 7.31 5.22 4.71
CA HIS A 79 8.71 4.84 4.76
C HIS A 79 9.21 4.84 6.21
N GLY A 80 9.60 3.66 6.74
CA GLY A 80 10.03 3.48 8.12
C GLY A 80 11.55 3.62 8.35
N GLY A 81 12.33 3.88 7.30
CA GLY A 81 13.80 3.92 7.38
C GLY A 81 14.34 5.13 8.14
N LYS A 82 15.05 4.90 9.23
CA LYS A 82 15.62 5.96 10.09
C LYS A 82 16.47 6.98 9.33
N GLY A 83 17.32 6.53 8.41
CA GLY A 83 18.18 7.42 7.60
C GLY A 83 17.40 8.40 6.73
N PHE A 84 16.27 7.96 6.17
CA PHE A 84 15.38 8.81 5.39
C PHE A 84 14.78 9.94 6.24
N TRP A 85 14.28 9.59 7.44
CA TRP A 85 13.71 10.55 8.39
C TRP A 85 14.75 11.51 8.95
N LEU A 86 15.90 11.00 9.40
CA LEU A 86 16.99 11.83 9.92
C LEU A 86 17.52 12.81 8.86
N SER A 87 17.64 12.34 7.61
CA SER A 87 18.03 13.21 6.49
C SER A 87 17.01 14.32 6.22
N ALA A 88 15.72 14.04 6.34
CA ALA A 88 14.68 15.04 6.18
C ALA A 88 14.69 16.06 7.34
N LEU A 89 14.88 15.60 8.56
CA LEU A 89 15.01 16.47 9.74
C LEU A 89 16.24 17.39 9.63
N ALA A 90 17.40 16.84 9.24
CA ALA A 90 18.62 17.62 9.08
C ALA A 90 18.51 18.69 7.97
N ARG A 91 17.74 18.43 6.91
CA ARG A 91 17.53 19.37 5.80
C ARG A 91 16.32 20.27 5.97
N GLY A 92 15.50 20.07 6.99
CA GLY A 92 14.22 20.75 7.17
C GLY A 92 13.18 20.44 6.09
N ARG A 93 13.40 19.39 5.27
CA ARG A 93 12.49 19.01 4.18
C ARG A 93 12.68 17.56 3.73
N PHE A 94 11.60 16.94 3.27
CA PHE A 94 11.64 15.68 2.56
C PHE A 94 11.98 15.88 1.08
N SER A 95 12.79 15.02 0.49
CA SER A 95 13.08 15.04 -0.95
C SER A 95 11.92 14.46 -1.80
N ARG A 96 11.03 13.68 -1.18
CA ARG A 96 9.85 13.06 -1.77
C ARG A 96 8.83 12.77 -0.66
N PRO A 97 7.54 12.52 -0.97
CA PRO A 97 6.56 12.16 0.05
C PRO A 97 7.04 10.99 0.93
N PRO A 98 6.88 11.08 2.25
CA PRO A 98 7.28 10.01 3.16
C PRO A 98 6.38 8.77 3.05
N GLY A 99 5.27 8.86 2.34
CA GLY A 99 4.34 7.76 2.12
C GLY A 99 3.16 8.17 1.25
N PHE A 100 2.27 7.20 1.04
CA PHE A 100 1.04 7.38 0.27
C PHE A 100 -0.13 6.70 0.98
N ARG A 101 -1.30 7.32 0.84
CA ARG A 101 -2.61 6.72 1.12
C ARG A 101 -3.28 6.42 -0.22
N LEU A 102 -3.82 5.21 -0.33
CA LEU A 102 -4.52 4.74 -1.49
C LEU A 102 -5.91 4.32 -1.03
N SER A 103 -6.92 5.08 -1.40
CA SER A 103 -8.33 4.78 -1.09
C SER A 103 -8.94 4.00 -2.24
N GLY A 104 -9.72 2.98 -1.93
CA GLY A 104 -10.29 2.12 -2.97
C GLY A 104 -11.15 0.99 -2.42
N ARG A 105 -11.22 -0.10 -3.20
CA ARG A 105 -12.07 -1.25 -2.92
C ARG A 105 -11.32 -2.55 -3.15
N ALA A 106 -11.65 -3.57 -2.36
CA ALA A 106 -11.22 -4.94 -2.59
C ALA A 106 -12.30 -5.73 -3.35
N GLY A 107 -11.87 -6.52 -4.31
CA GLY A 107 -12.70 -7.52 -4.97
C GLY A 107 -12.99 -8.74 -4.08
N PRO A 108 -13.79 -9.69 -4.59
CA PRO A 108 -14.02 -10.94 -3.91
C PRO A 108 -12.73 -11.74 -3.75
N ARG A 109 -12.71 -12.61 -2.75
CA ARG A 109 -11.62 -13.56 -2.54
C ARG A 109 -11.57 -14.54 -3.71
N ARG A 110 -10.36 -14.74 -4.27
CA ARG A 110 -10.13 -15.70 -5.35
C ARG A 110 -8.82 -16.47 -5.17
N PRO A 111 -8.64 -17.60 -5.82
CA PRO A 111 -7.35 -18.28 -5.88
C PRO A 111 -6.27 -17.39 -6.47
N ALA A 112 -5.08 -17.46 -5.90
CA ALA A 112 -3.90 -16.79 -6.45
C ALA A 112 -3.38 -17.53 -7.69
N THR A 113 -3.05 -16.80 -8.74
CA THR A 113 -2.43 -17.39 -9.92
C THR A 113 -0.98 -17.79 -9.64
N ALA A 114 -0.45 -18.73 -10.42
CA ALA A 114 0.95 -19.14 -10.32
C ALA A 114 1.92 -17.97 -10.61
N GLU A 115 1.52 -17.02 -11.44
CA GLU A 115 2.32 -15.83 -11.75
C GLU A 115 2.38 -14.87 -10.56
N GLU A 116 1.25 -14.58 -9.92
CA GLU A 116 1.17 -13.76 -8.71
C GLU A 116 2.02 -14.35 -7.59
N GLN A 117 1.92 -15.66 -7.36
CA GLN A 117 2.74 -16.36 -6.38
C GLN A 117 4.22 -16.27 -6.71
N ARG A 118 4.63 -16.50 -7.98
CA ARG A 118 6.02 -16.37 -8.42
C ARG A 118 6.53 -14.94 -8.26
N HIS A 119 5.71 -13.95 -8.61
CA HIS A 119 6.07 -12.53 -8.47
C HIS A 119 6.34 -12.18 -7.00
N TRP A 120 5.43 -12.59 -6.11
CA TRP A 120 5.58 -12.33 -4.67
C TRP A 120 6.82 -13.05 -4.09
N ARG A 121 6.99 -14.33 -4.38
CA ARG A 121 8.16 -15.11 -3.94
C ARG A 121 9.48 -14.48 -4.36
N ARG A 122 9.55 -13.88 -5.56
CA ARG A 122 10.74 -13.11 -5.99
C ARG A 122 10.99 -11.89 -5.10
N LYS A 123 9.97 -11.16 -4.69
CA LYS A 123 10.09 -9.99 -3.80
C LYS A 123 10.66 -10.34 -2.44
N VAL A 124 10.18 -11.43 -1.85
CA VAL A 124 10.60 -11.86 -0.50
C VAL A 124 11.77 -12.84 -0.51
N ARG A 125 12.35 -13.14 -1.66
CA ARG A 125 13.43 -14.14 -1.85
C ARG A 125 14.60 -13.98 -0.90
N ARG A 126 15.00 -12.73 -0.57
CA ARG A 126 16.11 -12.44 0.33
C ARG A 126 15.83 -12.86 1.79
N LEU A 127 14.55 -12.98 2.15
CA LEU A 127 14.10 -13.37 3.48
C LEU A 127 13.90 -14.89 3.61
N ARG A 128 14.08 -15.67 2.53
CA ARG A 128 13.81 -17.13 2.49
C ARG A 128 14.59 -17.95 3.51
N ARG A 129 15.73 -17.47 3.95
CA ARG A 129 16.56 -18.15 4.98
C ARG A 129 16.09 -17.89 6.42
N LEU A 130 15.14 -17.00 6.62
CA LEU A 130 14.59 -16.68 7.94
C LEU A 130 13.48 -17.69 8.30
N LYS A 131 13.50 -18.18 9.55
CA LYS A 131 12.51 -19.16 10.06
C LYS A 131 11.05 -18.68 9.91
N GLY A 132 10.81 -17.37 10.02
CA GLY A 132 9.48 -16.78 9.87
C GLY A 132 8.99 -16.66 8.42
N HIS A 133 9.84 -16.91 7.42
CA HIS A 133 9.47 -16.75 6.01
C HIS A 133 8.28 -17.62 5.63
N ASP A 134 8.35 -18.91 5.94
CA ASP A 134 7.29 -19.86 5.55
C ASP A 134 6.03 -19.69 6.39
N LEU A 135 6.17 -19.21 7.63
CA LEU A 135 5.04 -18.84 8.47
C LEU A 135 4.25 -17.66 7.87
N LEU A 136 4.95 -16.66 7.33
CA LEU A 136 4.32 -15.46 6.76
C LEU A 136 3.89 -15.64 5.29
N TRP A 137 4.63 -16.41 4.50
CA TRP A 137 4.45 -16.46 3.04
C TRP A 137 4.42 -17.87 2.44
N GLY A 138 4.37 -18.91 3.27
CA GLY A 138 4.31 -20.30 2.82
C GLY A 138 3.01 -20.64 2.09
N GLN A 139 1.89 -20.03 2.52
CA GLN A 139 0.55 -20.29 1.98
C GLN A 139 -0.02 -19.09 1.21
N LEU A 140 0.50 -18.85 0.02
CA LEU A 140 0.03 -17.80 -0.89
C LEU A 140 -1.12 -18.32 -1.78
N THR A 141 -2.18 -18.82 -1.18
CA THR A 141 -3.24 -19.54 -1.91
C THR A 141 -4.35 -18.63 -2.41
N CYS A 142 -4.67 -17.57 -1.68
CA CYS A 142 -5.78 -16.68 -2.00
C CYS A 142 -5.35 -15.22 -2.04
N VAL A 143 -5.99 -14.47 -2.95
CA VAL A 143 -5.80 -13.03 -3.11
C VAL A 143 -7.15 -12.33 -3.22
N ARG A 144 -7.12 -11.01 -3.00
CA ARG A 144 -8.16 -10.08 -3.45
C ARG A 144 -7.54 -9.06 -4.40
N ASP A 145 -8.23 -8.78 -5.48
CA ASP A 145 -7.90 -7.67 -6.34
C ASP A 145 -8.21 -6.36 -5.63
N LEU A 146 -7.36 -5.37 -5.82
CA LEU A 146 -7.53 -4.03 -5.31
C LEU A 146 -7.73 -3.06 -6.47
N THR A 147 -8.75 -2.22 -6.38
CA THR A 147 -8.96 -1.09 -7.29
C THR A 147 -8.90 0.18 -6.45
N PHE A 148 -8.01 1.10 -6.81
CA PHE A 148 -7.84 2.36 -6.09
C PHE A 148 -8.53 3.48 -6.84
N ASP A 149 -9.36 4.22 -6.13
CA ASP A 149 -10.10 5.38 -6.66
C ASP A 149 -9.29 6.67 -6.50
N ALA A 150 -8.46 6.74 -5.47
CA ALA A 150 -7.65 7.91 -5.18
C ALA A 150 -6.30 7.56 -4.54
N VAL A 151 -5.32 8.40 -4.80
CA VAL A 151 -3.99 8.37 -4.17
C VAL A 151 -3.68 9.74 -3.58
N THR A 152 -3.31 9.77 -2.30
CA THR A 152 -2.94 10.99 -1.59
C THR A 152 -1.56 10.82 -0.97
N PRO A 153 -0.58 11.69 -1.28
CA PRO A 153 0.71 11.66 -0.61
C PRO A 153 0.57 12.04 0.87
N VAL A 154 1.31 11.36 1.73
CA VAL A 154 1.37 11.71 3.15
C VAL A 154 2.11 13.03 3.32
N ARG A 155 1.50 13.95 4.07
CA ARG A 155 2.05 15.29 4.35
C ARG A 155 2.47 15.41 5.80
N ILE A 156 3.58 16.11 6.01
CA ILE A 156 4.11 16.41 7.34
C ILE A 156 4.41 17.91 7.40
N GLY A 157 3.37 18.71 7.55
CA GLY A 157 3.45 20.15 7.72
C GLY A 157 4.43 20.82 6.75
N ALA A 158 5.26 21.74 7.27
CA ALA A 158 6.26 22.49 6.50
C ALA A 158 7.31 21.60 5.84
N LEU A 159 7.63 20.43 6.41
CA LEU A 159 8.63 19.50 5.85
C LEU A 159 8.26 18.95 4.47
N THR A 160 6.99 18.99 4.11
CA THR A 160 6.45 18.54 2.82
C THR A 160 5.77 19.66 2.03
N GLY A 161 5.76 20.89 2.53
CA GLY A 161 5.05 22.02 1.90
C GLY A 161 5.54 22.36 0.49
N HIS A 162 6.82 22.21 0.24
CA HIS A 162 7.45 22.44 -1.08
C HIS A 162 7.12 21.34 -2.11
N LEU A 163 6.56 20.20 -1.67
CA LEU A 163 6.10 19.12 -2.54
C LEU A 163 4.67 19.39 -3.08
N SER A 164 4.35 20.66 -3.36
CA SER A 164 3.01 21.09 -3.82
C SER A 164 2.60 20.44 -5.15
N SER A 165 3.56 20.12 -6.02
CA SER A 165 3.31 19.35 -7.25
C SER A 165 2.80 17.92 -6.99
N TRP A 166 3.01 17.38 -5.78
CA TRP A 166 2.45 16.12 -5.31
C TRP A 166 1.14 16.33 -4.54
N ALA A 167 0.65 17.58 -4.49
CA ALA A 167 -0.48 17.99 -3.67
C ALA A 167 -1.83 17.54 -4.20
N ALA A 168 -1.89 17.18 -5.47
CA ALA A 168 -3.12 16.71 -6.07
C ALA A 168 -3.37 15.26 -5.65
N SER A 169 -4.46 15.03 -4.93
CA SER A 169 -5.05 13.69 -4.85
C SER A 169 -5.37 13.26 -6.28
N PHE A 170 -4.77 12.18 -6.72
CA PHE A 170 -5.11 11.61 -8.02
C PHE A 170 -6.38 10.79 -7.86
N VAL A 171 -7.40 11.13 -8.63
CA VAL A 171 -8.64 10.37 -8.70
C VAL A 171 -8.60 9.58 -10.02
N PHE A 172 -8.69 8.27 -9.93
CA PHE A 172 -8.84 7.43 -11.10
C PHE A 172 -10.28 7.58 -11.62
N PRO A 173 -10.48 7.70 -12.93
CA PRO A 173 -11.83 7.67 -13.48
C PRO A 173 -12.49 6.34 -13.09
N ALA A 174 -13.73 6.40 -12.62
CA ALA A 174 -14.54 5.21 -12.40
C ALA A 174 -14.71 4.48 -13.74
N ASN A 175 -14.34 3.20 -13.78
CA ASN A 175 -14.64 2.32 -14.91
C ASN A 175 -16.09 1.87 -14.85
#